data_e6b67df2991d1763766b8a029b9fcd79
#
_entry.id   e6b67df2991d1763766b8a029b9fcd79
#
_cell.length_a   1.000
_cell.length_b   1.000
_cell.length_c   1.000
_cell.angle_alpha   90.00
_cell.angle_beta   90.00
_cell.angle_gamma   90.00
#
_symmetry.space_group_name_H-M   'P 1'
#
loop_
_entity.id
_entity.type
_entity.pdbx_description
1 polymer ?
#
loop_
_entity_poly.entity_id
_entity_poly.type
_entity_poly.pdbx_seq_one_letter_code
_entity_poly.pdbx_strand_id
1 'polypeptide(L)'
;KTMQTLTTILVSLVALEHLYILYMEMFAWETLGKKTFKGSLPDELFKPTKKLAANQGLYNGFLSAGLIWSFLIENPEWKTNVQIFFLGCVIAAGVYGAVSASKKIFFVQALPAILALIAVLLQ
;
A
#
# COMPACT_ATOMS: atom_id res chain seq x y z
N LYS A 1 -4.32 -10.83 -22.83
CA LYS A 1 -3.85 -11.95 -22.02
C LYS A 1 -2.54 -11.63 -21.29
N THR A 2 -1.52 -11.16 -22.06
CA THR A 2 -0.26 -10.71 -21.47
C THR A 2 -0.49 -9.53 -20.52
N MET A 3 -1.38 -8.60 -20.90
CA MET A 3 -1.69 -7.45 -20.05
C MET A 3 -2.41 -7.89 -18.78
N GLN A 4 -3.29 -8.91 -18.86
CA GLN A 4 -3.95 -9.43 -17.67
C GLN A 4 -2.96 -10.06 -16.70
N THR A 5 -1.95 -10.76 -17.22
CA THR A 5 -0.89 -11.33 -16.39
C THR A 5 -0.07 -10.21 -15.71
N LEU A 6 0.30 -9.20 -16.47
CA LEU A 6 1.03 -8.06 -15.92
C LEU A 6 0.21 -7.36 -14.84
N THR A 7 -1.09 -7.14 -15.09
CA THR A 7 -1.98 -6.54 -14.11
C THR A 7 -2.01 -7.35 -12.83
N THR A 8 -2.17 -8.67 -12.94
CA THR A 8 -2.19 -9.56 -11.77
C THR A 8 -0.90 -9.44 -10.96
N ILE A 9 0.25 -9.41 -11.64
CA ILE A 9 1.54 -9.28 -10.98
C ILE A 9 1.63 -7.94 -10.24
N LEU A 10 1.29 -6.84 -10.92
CA LEU A 10 1.43 -5.51 -10.33
C LEU A 10 0.48 -5.30 -9.16
N VAL A 11 -0.78 -5.71 -9.29
CA VAL A 11 -1.76 -5.60 -8.20
C VAL A 11 -1.34 -6.47 -7.03
N SER A 12 -0.83 -7.67 -7.29
CA SER A 12 -0.32 -8.56 -6.23
C SER A 12 0.85 -7.94 -5.48
N LEU A 13 1.76 -7.28 -6.20
CA LEU A 13 2.91 -6.62 -5.56
C LEU A 13 2.45 -5.49 -4.65
N VAL A 14 1.46 -4.69 -5.08
CA VAL A 14 0.91 -3.63 -4.24
C VAL A 14 0.25 -4.22 -2.99
N ALA A 15 -0.50 -5.31 -3.15
CA ALA A 15 -1.15 -5.98 -2.02
C ALA A 15 -0.10 -6.52 -1.03
N LEU A 16 0.94 -7.17 -1.53
CA LEU A 16 2.00 -7.71 -0.68
C LEU A 16 2.77 -6.61 0.03
N GLU A 17 3.04 -5.50 -0.65
CA GLU A 17 3.71 -4.35 -0.05
C GLU A 17 2.90 -3.82 1.14
N HIS A 18 1.58 -3.74 1.01
CA HIS A 18 0.74 -3.22 2.09
C HIS A 18 0.58 -4.22 3.23
N LEU A 19 0.67 -5.53 2.97
CA LEU A 19 0.77 -6.53 4.04
C LEU A 19 2.09 -6.37 4.80
N TYR A 20 3.18 -6.10 4.09
CA TYR A 20 4.45 -5.83 4.73
C TYR A 20 4.39 -4.57 5.61
N ILE A 21 3.75 -3.51 5.09
CA ILE A 21 3.57 -2.27 5.86
C ILE A 21 2.75 -2.54 7.12
N LEU A 22 1.67 -3.34 7.01
CA LEU A 22 0.88 -3.76 8.17
C LEU A 22 1.78 -4.42 9.21
N TYR A 23 2.61 -5.38 8.78
CA TYR A 23 3.50 -6.09 9.69
C TYR A 23 4.45 -5.12 10.40
N MET A 24 5.07 -4.25 9.64
CA MET A 24 6.03 -3.27 10.19
C MET A 24 5.37 -2.34 11.20
N GLU A 25 4.21 -1.80 10.85
CA GLU A 25 3.54 -0.80 11.66
C GLU A 25 2.82 -1.38 12.87
N MET A 26 2.29 -2.60 12.77
CA MET A 26 1.57 -3.23 13.88
C MET A 26 2.49 -4.03 14.81
N PHE A 27 3.52 -4.67 14.27
CA PHE A 27 4.29 -5.66 15.04
C PHE A 27 5.78 -5.38 15.12
N ALA A 28 6.31 -4.45 14.33
CA ALA A 28 7.75 -4.20 14.29
C ALA A 28 8.09 -2.70 14.21
N TRP A 29 7.23 -1.85 14.78
CA TRP A 29 7.39 -0.39 14.69
C TRP A 29 8.69 0.08 15.32
N GLU A 30 9.02 -0.42 16.53
CA GLU A 30 10.20 0.02 17.26
C GLU A 30 11.51 -0.59 16.74
N THR A 31 11.43 -1.58 15.87
CA THR A 31 12.59 -2.26 15.28
C THR A 31 12.69 -1.94 13.79
N LEU A 32 11.93 -2.63 12.96
CA LEU A 32 11.95 -2.45 11.51
C LEU A 32 11.44 -1.06 11.11
N GLY A 33 10.43 -0.55 11.81
CA GLY A 33 9.92 0.80 11.56
C GLY A 33 10.97 1.86 11.80
N LYS A 34 11.68 1.75 12.92
CA LYS A 34 12.75 2.67 13.25
C LYS A 34 13.85 2.67 12.18
N LYS A 35 14.19 1.50 11.68
CA LYS A 35 15.20 1.34 10.63
C LYS A 35 14.73 1.99 9.31
N THR A 36 13.47 1.74 8.95
CA THR A 36 12.88 2.20 7.69
C THR A 36 12.72 3.72 7.66
N PHE A 37 12.29 4.31 8.77
CA PHE A 37 12.01 5.74 8.87
C PHE A 37 13.14 6.52 9.55
N LYS A 38 14.32 5.97 9.57
CA LYS A 38 15.50 6.66 10.11
C LYS A 38 15.68 8.00 9.40
N GLY A 39 15.81 9.06 10.18
CA GLY A 39 15.95 10.41 9.65
C GLY A 39 14.63 11.13 9.38
N SER A 40 13.52 10.40 9.29
CA SER A 40 12.19 11.00 9.09
C SER A 40 11.45 11.20 10.40
N LEU A 41 11.70 10.33 11.38
CA LEU A 41 11.09 10.40 12.70
C LEU A 41 12.20 10.21 13.74
N PRO A 42 12.33 11.11 14.74
CA PRO A 42 13.33 10.94 15.80
C PRO A 42 13.16 9.61 16.53
N ASP A 43 14.28 9.00 16.89
CA ASP A 43 14.30 7.67 17.52
C ASP A 43 13.41 7.59 18.76
N GLU A 44 13.41 8.64 19.58
CA GLU A 44 12.64 8.67 20.82
C GLU A 44 11.13 8.73 20.62
N LEU A 45 10.66 8.97 19.38
CA LEU A 45 9.24 9.04 19.08
C LEU A 45 8.63 7.72 18.64
N PHE A 46 9.44 6.68 18.39
CA PHE A 46 8.89 5.41 17.96
C PHE A 46 8.10 4.71 19.06
N LYS A 47 8.60 4.70 20.27
CA LYS A 47 7.87 4.08 21.39
C LYS A 47 6.55 4.76 21.69
N PRO A 48 6.49 6.10 21.86
CA PRO A 48 5.22 6.76 22.15
C PRO A 48 4.21 6.72 20.99
N THR A 49 4.65 6.51 19.76
CA THR A 49 3.72 6.43 18.59
C THR A 49 3.33 5.00 18.23
N LYS A 50 3.71 4.01 19.02
CA LYS A 50 3.49 2.61 18.70
C LYS A 50 2.03 2.29 18.42
N LYS A 51 1.10 2.80 19.25
CA LYS A 51 -0.33 2.54 19.06
C LYS A 51 -0.88 3.24 17.83
N LEU A 52 -0.41 4.44 17.54
CA LEU A 52 -0.81 5.15 16.32
C LEU A 52 -0.32 4.42 15.08
N ALA A 53 0.93 3.94 15.11
CA ALA A 53 1.47 3.17 14.01
C ALA A 53 0.70 1.87 13.80
N ALA A 54 0.30 1.20 14.88
CA ALA A 54 -0.49 -0.02 14.77
C ALA A 54 -1.85 0.23 14.11
N ASN A 55 -2.53 1.33 14.47
CA ASN A 55 -3.77 1.71 13.81
C ASN A 55 -3.55 1.97 12.32
N GLN A 56 -2.50 2.67 11.97
CA GLN A 56 -2.17 2.94 10.57
C GLN A 56 -1.87 1.66 9.81
N GLY A 57 -1.17 0.74 10.43
CA GLY A 57 -0.89 -0.56 9.85
C GLY A 57 -2.16 -1.36 9.57
N LEU A 58 -3.11 -1.30 10.48
CA LEU A 58 -4.41 -1.95 10.28
C LEU A 58 -5.12 -1.39 9.06
N TYR A 59 -5.15 -0.06 8.89
CA TYR A 59 -5.76 0.55 7.71
C TYR A 59 -5.03 0.18 6.42
N ASN A 60 -3.72 0.08 6.47
CA ASN A 60 -2.95 -0.43 5.33
C ASN A 60 -3.33 -1.86 5.00
N GLY A 61 -3.64 -2.66 6.02
CA GLY A 61 -4.15 -4.01 5.83
C GLY A 61 -5.48 -4.04 5.11
N PHE A 62 -6.36 -3.07 5.36
CA PHE A 62 -7.63 -2.97 4.63
C PHE A 62 -7.43 -2.74 3.15
N LEU A 63 -6.44 -1.94 2.78
CA LEU A 63 -6.11 -1.72 1.37
C LEU A 63 -5.65 -3.02 0.71
N SER A 64 -4.79 -3.76 1.38
CA SER A 64 -4.34 -5.06 0.89
C SER A 64 -5.50 -6.05 0.79
N ALA A 65 -6.37 -6.09 1.82
CA ALA A 65 -7.53 -6.97 1.84
C ALA A 65 -8.46 -6.69 0.66
N GLY A 66 -8.66 -5.42 0.32
CA GLY A 66 -9.48 -5.04 -0.82
C GLY A 66 -8.89 -5.50 -2.14
N LEU A 67 -7.58 -5.36 -2.31
CA LEU A 67 -6.91 -5.83 -3.52
C LEU A 67 -6.95 -7.36 -3.64
N ILE A 68 -6.75 -8.07 -2.53
CA ILE A 68 -6.87 -9.52 -2.50
C ILE A 68 -8.31 -9.94 -2.83
N TRP A 69 -9.29 -9.26 -2.23
CA TRP A 69 -10.69 -9.51 -2.52
C TRP A 69 -11.00 -9.40 -4.01
N SER A 70 -10.38 -8.45 -4.70
CA SER A 70 -10.61 -8.28 -6.13
C SER A 70 -10.31 -9.55 -6.92
N PHE A 71 -9.31 -10.34 -6.49
CA PHE A 71 -8.97 -11.58 -7.18
C PHE A 71 -10.01 -12.70 -6.98
N LEU A 72 -10.88 -12.54 -5.97
CA LEU A 72 -11.95 -13.52 -5.71
C LEU A 72 -13.25 -13.16 -6.43
N ILE A 73 -13.31 -12.00 -7.06
CA ILE A 73 -14.50 -11.56 -7.79
C ILE A 73 -14.47 -12.14 -9.20
N GLU A 74 -15.52 -12.89 -9.55
CA GLU A 74 -15.60 -13.54 -10.85
C GLU A 74 -16.04 -12.59 -11.96
N ASN A 75 -16.92 -11.64 -11.65
CA ASN A 75 -17.40 -10.68 -12.64
C ASN A 75 -16.28 -9.73 -13.03
N PRO A 76 -15.87 -9.70 -14.32
CA PRO A 76 -14.70 -8.89 -14.74
C PRO A 76 -14.87 -7.40 -14.50
N GLU A 77 -16.07 -6.87 -14.69
CA GLU A 77 -16.34 -5.45 -14.50
C GLU A 77 -16.16 -5.06 -13.03
N TRP A 78 -16.73 -5.85 -12.13
CA TRP A 78 -16.63 -5.55 -10.69
C TRP A 78 -15.23 -5.79 -10.15
N LYS A 79 -14.54 -6.80 -10.66
CA LYS A 79 -13.13 -6.99 -10.32
C LYS A 79 -12.32 -5.75 -10.65
N THR A 80 -12.50 -5.22 -11.87
CA THR A 80 -11.84 -4.00 -12.31
C THR A 80 -12.21 -2.80 -11.44
N ASN A 81 -13.50 -2.63 -11.16
CA ASN A 81 -13.98 -1.53 -10.34
C ASN A 81 -13.35 -1.53 -8.94
N VAL A 82 -13.28 -2.69 -8.31
CA VAL A 82 -12.70 -2.83 -6.98
C VAL A 82 -11.20 -2.53 -7.02
N GLN A 83 -10.50 -3.03 -8.04
CA GLN A 83 -9.07 -2.75 -8.21
C GLN A 83 -8.82 -1.24 -8.38
N ILE A 84 -9.62 -0.58 -9.22
CA ILE A 84 -9.50 0.86 -9.43
C ILE A 84 -9.69 1.62 -8.12
N PHE A 85 -10.71 1.25 -7.34
CA PHE A 85 -10.98 1.93 -6.08
C PHE A 85 -9.81 1.81 -5.10
N PHE A 86 -9.35 0.58 -4.87
CA PHE A 86 -8.30 0.37 -3.87
C PHE A 86 -6.93 0.89 -4.33
N LEU A 87 -6.61 0.77 -5.62
CA LEU A 87 -5.39 1.39 -6.15
C LEU A 87 -5.46 2.91 -6.06
N GLY A 88 -6.63 3.47 -6.31
CA GLY A 88 -6.86 4.90 -6.12
C GLY A 88 -6.61 5.34 -4.68
N CYS A 89 -7.07 4.54 -3.72
CA CYS A 89 -6.83 4.81 -2.30
C CYS A 89 -5.32 4.77 -1.97
N VAL A 90 -4.60 3.79 -2.52
CA VAL A 90 -3.15 3.68 -2.31
C VAL A 90 -2.43 4.89 -2.90
N ILE A 91 -2.82 5.29 -4.11
CA ILE A 91 -2.22 6.45 -4.77
C ILE A 91 -2.46 7.73 -3.95
N ALA A 92 -3.70 7.93 -3.50
CA ALA A 92 -4.03 9.09 -2.67
C ALA A 92 -3.22 9.11 -1.39
N ALA A 93 -3.10 7.95 -0.72
CA ALA A 93 -2.31 7.84 0.51
C ALA A 93 -0.82 8.11 0.24
N GLY A 94 -0.29 7.58 -0.86
CA GLY A 94 1.11 7.78 -1.22
C GLY A 94 1.43 9.22 -1.58
N VAL A 95 0.53 9.88 -2.30
CA VAL A 95 0.70 11.29 -2.65
C VAL A 95 0.64 12.16 -1.40
N TYR A 96 -0.35 11.92 -0.55
CA TYR A 96 -0.48 12.68 0.70
C TYR A 96 0.74 12.47 1.59
N GLY A 97 1.20 11.24 1.71
CA GLY A 97 2.39 10.93 2.50
C GLY A 97 3.65 11.59 1.95
N ALA A 98 3.77 11.68 0.61
CA ALA A 98 4.91 12.35 -0.02
C ALA A 98 4.92 13.84 0.29
N VAL A 99 3.74 14.48 0.31
CA VAL A 99 3.62 15.91 0.58
C VAL A 99 3.78 16.20 2.08
N SER A 100 3.22 15.37 2.95
CA SER A 100 3.15 15.63 4.38
C SER A 100 4.30 15.04 5.19
N ALA A 101 5.01 14.04 4.67
CA ALA A 101 6.06 13.36 5.42
C ALA A 101 7.37 13.23 4.64
N SER A 102 7.42 12.39 3.60
CA SER A 102 8.65 12.11 2.88
C SER A 102 8.38 11.77 1.42
N LYS A 103 9.15 12.36 0.52
CA LYS A 103 9.04 12.07 -0.92
C LYS A 103 9.31 10.60 -1.24
N LYS A 104 10.07 9.91 -0.40
CA LYS A 104 10.33 8.47 -0.54
C LYS A 104 9.03 7.68 -0.57
N ILE A 105 8.01 8.13 0.18
CA ILE A 105 6.70 7.47 0.23
C ILE A 105 6.04 7.45 -1.15
N PHE A 106 6.21 8.50 -1.95
CA PHE A 106 5.66 8.53 -3.30
C PHE A 106 6.22 7.37 -4.12
N PHE A 107 7.55 7.19 -4.13
CA PHE A 107 8.18 6.16 -4.96
C PHE A 107 7.92 4.76 -4.45
N VAL A 108 7.75 4.59 -3.14
CA VAL A 108 7.53 3.26 -2.56
C VAL A 108 6.07 2.85 -2.63
N GLN A 109 5.14 3.79 -2.44
CA GLN A 109 3.72 3.47 -2.34
C GLN A 109 2.92 3.93 -3.55
N ALA A 110 3.01 5.21 -3.93
CA ALA A 110 2.19 5.75 -5.01
C ALA A 110 2.63 5.23 -6.38
N LEU A 111 3.92 5.21 -6.68
CA LEU A 111 4.39 4.82 -8.00
C LEU A 111 4.02 3.40 -8.38
N PRO A 112 4.24 2.37 -7.54
CA PRO A 112 3.80 1.02 -7.88
C PRO A 112 2.28 0.94 -8.13
N ALA A 113 1.49 1.66 -7.34
CA ALA A 113 0.03 1.67 -7.50
C ALA A 113 -0.39 2.38 -8.79
N ILE A 114 0.32 3.44 -9.19
CA ILE A 114 0.06 4.11 -10.46
C ILE A 114 0.31 3.15 -11.62
N LEU A 115 1.43 2.43 -11.59
CA LEU A 115 1.76 1.45 -12.63
C LEU A 115 0.70 0.34 -12.69
N ALA A 116 0.26 -0.15 -11.53
CA ALA A 116 -0.78 -1.16 -11.46
C ALA A 116 -2.11 -0.63 -12.01
N LEU A 117 -2.46 0.61 -11.68
CA LEU A 117 -3.69 1.22 -12.18
C LEU A 117 -3.67 1.38 -13.70
N ILE A 118 -2.55 1.82 -14.26
CA ILE A 118 -2.41 1.92 -15.71
C ILE A 118 -2.64 0.56 -16.35
N ALA A 119 -2.03 -0.50 -15.80
CA ALA A 119 -2.21 -1.86 -16.33
C ALA A 119 -3.68 -2.31 -16.25
N VAL A 120 -4.35 -2.02 -15.13
CA VAL A 120 -5.78 -2.33 -14.97
C VAL A 120 -6.62 -1.66 -16.06
N LEU A 121 -6.33 -0.38 -16.33
CA LEU A 121 -7.10 0.38 -17.31
C LEU A 121 -6.82 -0.04 -18.76
N LEU A 122 -5.65 -0.62 -19.01
CA LEU A 122 -5.27 -1.03 -20.37
C LEU A 122 -5.62 -2.49 -20.70
N GLN A 123 -6.01 -3.28 -19.73
CA GLN A 123 -6.33 -4.70 -19.98
C GLN A 123 -7.68 -4.91 -20.65
#